data_0f029415237c036c36817c57fc3f558f
#
_entry.id   0f029415237c036c36817c57fc3f558f
#
_cell.length_a   1.000
_cell.length_b   1.000
_cell.length_c   1.000
_cell.angle_alpha   90.00
_cell.angle_beta   90.00
_cell.angle_gamma   90.00
#
_symmetry.space_group_name_H-M   'P 1'
#
loop_
_entity.id
_entity.type
_entity.pdbx_description
1 polymer ?
#
loop_
_entity_poly.entity_id
_entity_poly.type
_entity_poly.pdbx_seq_one_letter_code
_entity_poly.pdbx_strand_id
1 'polypeptide(L)'
;MSPSAEKSARRRALRAERRARAATREASVDDRALAEHVGTLVEQLGLGPGAVVTSYAAVPGEPPTAAVNSMLAARGIRVLLPVTLPNLDLDWHDLSDPGAVPLGLDAIALADLVLAPGLAVDESGTRMGQGGGCYDKALPRRSPGTAVVVLLHPGELVEAGGTLPREAHDQPVDAVLTADGLVDLGITEWRRPPPAAGSGRRGPSRAPRPR
;
A
#
# COMPACT_ATOMS: atom_id res chain seq x y z
N MET A 1 -2.99 6.55 31.74
CA MET A 1 -4.05 6.49 30.69
C MET A 1 -4.08 5.09 30.14
N SER A 2 -5.23 4.58 29.71
CA SER A 2 -5.26 3.30 28.99
C SER A 2 -4.66 3.44 27.59
N PRO A 3 -4.04 2.39 27.00
CA PRO A 3 -3.48 2.45 25.64
C PRO A 3 -4.49 2.93 24.58
N SER A 4 -5.75 2.55 24.74
CA SER A 4 -6.83 3.00 23.85
C SER A 4 -7.12 4.51 23.95
N ALA A 5 -7.06 5.06 25.15
CA ALA A 5 -7.26 6.52 25.36
C ALA A 5 -6.08 7.32 24.78
N GLU A 6 -4.87 6.81 24.92
CA GLU A 6 -3.67 7.39 24.33
C GLU A 6 -3.73 7.38 22.80
N LYS A 7 -4.05 6.23 22.18
CA LYS A 7 -4.28 6.12 20.72
C LYS A 7 -5.33 7.13 20.25
N SER A 8 -6.43 7.27 20.97
CA SER A 8 -7.52 8.19 20.61
C SER A 8 -7.08 9.65 20.69
N ALA A 9 -6.30 10.02 21.70
CA ALA A 9 -5.74 11.37 21.84
C ALA A 9 -4.75 11.66 20.70
N ARG A 10 -3.84 10.73 20.41
CA ARG A 10 -2.86 10.86 19.34
C ARG A 10 -3.52 10.99 17.96
N ARG A 11 -4.55 10.18 17.67
CA ARG A 11 -5.33 10.30 16.41
C ARG A 11 -5.97 11.68 16.26
N ARG A 12 -6.51 12.27 17.33
CA ARG A 12 -7.09 13.62 17.26
C ARG A 12 -6.04 14.67 16.90
N ALA A 13 -4.85 14.59 17.49
CA ALA A 13 -3.73 15.48 17.19
C ALA A 13 -3.31 15.34 15.73
N LEU A 14 -3.03 14.11 15.28
CA LEU A 14 -2.60 13.81 13.90
C LEU A 14 -3.63 14.27 12.85
N ARG A 15 -4.94 14.12 13.12
CA ARG A 15 -5.98 14.65 12.23
C ARG A 15 -5.98 16.17 12.15
N ALA A 16 -5.70 16.86 13.25
CA ALA A 16 -5.61 18.32 13.26
C ALA A 16 -4.37 18.79 12.48
N GLU A 17 -3.22 18.15 12.70
CA GLU A 17 -1.98 18.40 11.98
C GLU A 17 -2.16 18.14 10.46
N ARG A 18 -2.79 17.01 10.09
CA ARG A 18 -3.11 16.68 8.69
C ARG A 18 -3.96 17.75 8.02
N ARG A 19 -5.02 18.20 8.68
CA ARG A 19 -5.86 19.28 8.12
C ARG A 19 -5.06 20.54 7.86
N ALA A 20 -4.18 20.92 8.78
CA ALA A 20 -3.33 22.08 8.61
C ALA A 20 -2.36 21.91 7.43
N ARG A 21 -1.72 20.74 7.29
CA ARG A 21 -0.84 20.42 6.15
C ARG A 21 -1.60 20.42 4.82
N ALA A 22 -2.72 19.71 4.75
CA ALA A 22 -3.52 19.61 3.52
C ALA A 22 -4.02 20.98 3.04
N ALA A 23 -4.30 21.92 3.96
CA ALA A 23 -4.74 23.26 3.60
C ALA A 23 -3.64 24.11 2.91
N THR A 24 -2.36 23.74 3.04
CA THR A 24 -1.21 24.46 2.46
C THR A 24 -0.61 23.76 1.26
N ARG A 25 -1.10 22.58 0.89
CA ARG A 25 -0.58 21.77 -0.22
C ARG A 25 -1.50 21.83 -1.44
N GLU A 26 -0.91 21.76 -2.60
CA GLU A 26 -1.64 21.64 -3.85
C GLU A 26 -1.88 20.16 -4.17
N ALA A 27 -3.11 19.69 -3.97
CA ALA A 27 -3.48 18.28 -4.12
C ALA A 27 -3.14 17.71 -5.52
N SER A 28 -3.24 18.51 -6.58
CA SER A 28 -2.92 18.07 -7.93
C SER A 28 -1.42 17.85 -8.16
N VAL A 29 -0.57 18.57 -7.43
CA VAL A 29 0.90 18.38 -7.45
C VAL A 29 1.25 17.10 -6.70
N ASP A 30 0.69 16.92 -5.50
CA ASP A 30 0.90 15.72 -4.70
C ASP A 30 0.42 14.46 -5.43
N ASP A 31 -0.75 14.52 -6.09
CA ASP A 31 -1.32 13.39 -6.83
C ASP A 31 -0.39 12.89 -7.95
N ARG A 32 0.21 13.83 -8.70
CA ARG A 32 1.19 13.51 -9.74
C ARG A 32 2.47 12.95 -9.15
N ALA A 33 3.03 13.58 -8.11
CA ALA A 33 4.25 13.12 -7.48
C ALA A 33 4.09 11.70 -6.88
N LEU A 34 2.97 11.43 -6.21
CA LEU A 34 2.65 10.10 -5.72
C LEU A 34 2.56 9.07 -6.85
N ALA A 35 1.93 9.42 -7.98
CA ALA A 35 1.86 8.53 -9.14
C ALA A 35 3.24 8.24 -9.73
N GLU A 36 4.13 9.23 -9.83
CA GLU A 36 5.50 9.06 -10.29
C GLU A 36 6.29 8.13 -9.36
N HIS A 37 6.22 8.35 -8.05
CA HIS A 37 6.94 7.53 -7.07
C HIS A 37 6.39 6.11 -6.99
N VAL A 38 5.06 5.91 -7.02
CA VAL A 38 4.46 4.56 -7.11
C VAL A 38 4.85 3.90 -8.43
N GLY A 39 4.90 4.66 -9.54
CA GLY A 39 5.36 4.18 -10.82
C GLY A 39 6.79 3.63 -10.78
N THR A 40 7.70 4.36 -10.13
CA THR A 40 9.07 3.91 -9.89
C THR A 40 9.12 2.67 -9.00
N LEU A 41 8.31 2.64 -7.94
CA LEU A 41 8.24 1.50 -7.01
C LEU A 41 7.79 0.21 -7.73
N VAL A 42 6.71 0.25 -8.50
CA VAL A 42 6.22 -0.94 -9.22
C VAL A 42 7.23 -1.44 -10.27
N GLU A 43 7.97 -0.53 -10.93
CA GLU A 43 9.08 -0.89 -11.83
C GLU A 43 10.22 -1.58 -11.07
N GLN A 44 10.62 -1.05 -9.92
CA GLN A 44 11.66 -1.67 -9.07
C GLN A 44 11.27 -3.05 -8.56
N LEU A 45 9.97 -3.27 -8.31
CA LEU A 45 9.41 -4.56 -7.93
C LEU A 45 9.20 -5.51 -9.11
N GLY A 46 9.37 -5.03 -10.35
CA GLY A 46 9.12 -5.81 -11.57
C GLY A 46 7.63 -6.09 -11.81
N LEU A 47 6.75 -5.27 -11.25
CA LEU A 47 5.30 -5.41 -11.44
C LEU A 47 4.88 -4.79 -12.77
N GLY A 48 4.13 -5.54 -13.56
CA GLY A 48 3.65 -5.14 -14.89
C GLY A 48 2.24 -5.65 -15.18
N PRO A 49 1.86 -5.76 -16.45
CA PRO A 49 0.54 -6.23 -16.84
C PRO A 49 0.18 -7.56 -16.19
N GLY A 50 -0.99 -7.62 -15.55
CA GLY A 50 -1.49 -8.77 -14.81
C GLY A 50 -1.09 -8.82 -13.33
N ALA A 51 -0.15 -7.98 -12.86
CA ALA A 51 0.09 -7.82 -11.43
C ALA A 51 -1.13 -7.20 -10.74
N VAL A 52 -1.27 -7.46 -9.45
CA VAL A 52 -2.38 -6.97 -8.62
C VAL A 52 -1.84 -6.03 -7.54
N VAL A 53 -2.39 -4.83 -7.46
CA VAL A 53 -2.07 -3.84 -6.42
C VAL A 53 -3.35 -3.45 -5.70
N THR A 54 -3.37 -3.54 -4.36
CA THR A 54 -4.44 -2.88 -3.63
C THR A 54 -4.13 -1.41 -3.46
N SER A 55 -5.16 -0.57 -3.58
CA SER A 55 -5.08 0.87 -3.36
C SER A 55 -6.35 1.32 -2.63
N TYR A 56 -6.64 2.61 -2.64
CA TYR A 56 -7.87 3.15 -2.08
C TYR A 56 -8.33 4.39 -2.85
N ALA A 57 -9.60 4.74 -2.70
CA ALA A 57 -10.12 6.03 -3.14
C ALA A 57 -9.97 7.02 -1.99
N ALA A 58 -9.05 7.98 -2.14
CA ALA A 58 -8.76 8.95 -1.10
C ALA A 58 -9.98 9.81 -0.75
N VAL A 59 -10.26 9.96 0.54
CA VAL A 59 -11.25 10.90 1.04
C VAL A 59 -10.61 12.28 1.31
N PRO A 60 -11.41 13.36 1.45
CA PRO A 60 -10.88 14.70 1.69
C PRO A 60 -9.87 14.74 2.86
N GLY A 61 -8.69 15.27 2.59
CA GLY A 61 -7.59 15.37 3.55
C GLY A 61 -6.64 14.17 3.57
N GLU A 62 -6.92 13.08 2.88
CA GLU A 62 -5.95 12.01 2.65
C GLU A 62 -5.01 12.35 1.48
N PRO A 63 -3.82 11.74 1.43
CA PRO A 63 -2.99 11.79 0.23
C PRO A 63 -3.79 11.33 -0.98
N PRO A 64 -3.80 12.10 -2.08
CA PRO A 64 -4.60 11.78 -3.25
C PRO A 64 -4.10 10.51 -3.94
N THR A 65 -5.01 9.72 -4.50
CA THR A 65 -4.70 8.43 -5.16
C THR A 65 -5.30 8.31 -6.55
N ALA A 66 -5.94 9.34 -7.06
CA ALA A 66 -6.60 9.28 -8.37
C ALA A 66 -5.60 9.05 -9.51
N ALA A 67 -4.50 9.80 -9.53
CA ALA A 67 -3.44 9.65 -10.54
C ALA A 67 -2.68 8.31 -10.34
N VAL A 68 -2.44 7.88 -9.09
CA VAL A 68 -1.86 6.55 -8.77
C VAL A 68 -2.72 5.44 -9.39
N ASN A 69 -4.01 5.42 -9.09
CA ASN A 69 -4.93 4.39 -9.56
C ASN A 69 -5.04 4.38 -11.09
N SER A 70 -5.12 5.56 -11.71
CA SER A 70 -5.17 5.70 -13.16
C SER A 70 -3.87 5.23 -13.83
N MET A 71 -2.71 5.56 -13.27
CA MET A 71 -1.41 5.16 -13.77
C MET A 71 -1.22 3.64 -13.69
N LEU A 72 -1.59 3.01 -12.56
CA LEU A 72 -1.53 1.56 -12.40
C LEU A 72 -2.41 0.85 -13.43
N ALA A 73 -3.66 1.29 -13.58
CA ALA A 73 -4.60 0.74 -14.56
C ALA A 73 -4.07 0.89 -16.00
N ALA A 74 -3.51 2.05 -16.35
CA ALA A 74 -2.92 2.31 -17.68
C ALA A 74 -1.71 1.40 -17.98
N ARG A 75 -1.01 0.91 -16.95
CA ARG A 75 0.08 -0.07 -17.07
C ARG A 75 -0.40 -1.53 -17.11
N GLY A 76 -1.70 -1.76 -17.17
CA GLY A 76 -2.30 -3.11 -17.14
C GLY A 76 -2.18 -3.81 -15.79
N ILE A 77 -1.92 -3.08 -14.73
CA ILE A 77 -1.92 -3.56 -13.35
C ILE A 77 -3.35 -3.53 -12.84
N ARG A 78 -3.80 -4.63 -12.29
CA ARG A 78 -5.12 -4.76 -11.70
C ARG A 78 -5.16 -4.03 -10.35
N VAL A 79 -6.08 -3.08 -10.16
CA VAL A 79 -6.19 -2.29 -8.93
C VAL A 79 -7.41 -2.75 -8.15
N LEU A 80 -7.21 -3.20 -6.91
CA LEU A 80 -8.29 -3.55 -5.99
C LEU A 80 -8.51 -2.43 -4.99
N LEU A 81 -9.76 -1.97 -4.88
CA LEU A 81 -10.18 -0.94 -3.93
C LEU A 81 -11.00 -1.56 -2.80
N PRO A 82 -10.84 -1.06 -1.54
CA PRO A 82 -11.55 -1.59 -0.39
C PRO A 82 -12.98 -1.08 -0.31
N VAL A 83 -13.88 -1.95 0.13
CA VAL A 83 -15.23 -1.63 0.56
C VAL A 83 -15.34 -1.94 2.05
N THR A 84 -15.58 -0.92 2.87
CA THR A 84 -15.74 -1.13 4.32
C THR A 84 -17.11 -1.72 4.62
N LEU A 85 -17.12 -2.89 5.23
CA LEU A 85 -18.32 -3.59 5.66
C LEU A 85 -18.82 -3.07 7.03
N PRO A 86 -20.09 -3.32 7.41
CA PRO A 86 -20.64 -2.88 8.70
C PRO A 86 -19.87 -3.37 9.93
N ASN A 87 -19.21 -4.52 9.84
CA ASN A 87 -18.36 -5.09 10.88
C ASN A 87 -16.91 -4.56 10.85
N LEU A 88 -16.63 -3.56 10.01
CA LEU A 88 -15.30 -2.97 9.80
C LEU A 88 -14.28 -3.92 9.15
N ASP A 89 -14.69 -5.02 8.56
CA ASP A 89 -13.85 -5.77 7.63
C ASP A 89 -13.77 -5.04 6.28
N LEU A 90 -12.74 -5.33 5.49
CA LEU A 90 -12.61 -4.85 4.12
C LEU A 90 -12.95 -5.95 3.14
N ASP A 91 -13.98 -5.73 2.35
CA ASP A 91 -14.17 -6.41 1.09
C ASP A 91 -13.43 -5.63 -0.02
N TRP A 92 -13.29 -6.21 -1.19
CA TRP A 92 -12.53 -5.64 -2.28
C TRP A 92 -13.33 -5.68 -3.56
N HIS A 93 -13.13 -4.71 -4.43
CA HIS A 93 -13.62 -4.75 -5.80
C HIS A 93 -12.54 -4.30 -6.78
N ASP A 94 -12.67 -4.70 -8.03
CA ASP A 94 -11.78 -4.27 -9.10
C ASP A 94 -12.13 -2.86 -9.55
N LEU A 95 -11.15 -1.96 -9.61
CA LEU A 95 -11.35 -0.59 -10.09
C LEU A 95 -11.90 -0.54 -11.53
N SER A 96 -11.54 -1.52 -12.36
CA SER A 96 -12.00 -1.59 -13.76
C SER A 96 -13.41 -2.14 -13.90
N ASP A 97 -14.00 -2.70 -12.84
CA ASP A 97 -15.36 -3.22 -12.85
C ASP A 97 -16.37 -2.13 -12.48
N PRO A 98 -17.18 -1.61 -13.43
CA PRO A 98 -18.20 -0.60 -13.14
C PRO A 98 -19.31 -1.11 -12.23
N GLY A 99 -19.48 -2.42 -12.11
CA GLY A 99 -20.42 -3.06 -11.19
C GLY A 99 -19.93 -3.15 -9.76
N ALA A 100 -18.64 -2.87 -9.53
CA ALA A 100 -17.98 -2.98 -8.23
C ALA A 100 -18.33 -4.29 -7.49
N VAL A 101 -18.32 -5.42 -8.22
CA VAL A 101 -18.68 -6.73 -7.70
C VAL A 101 -17.72 -7.10 -6.58
N PRO A 102 -18.24 -7.48 -5.38
CA PRO A 102 -17.40 -7.89 -4.27
C PRO A 102 -16.57 -9.13 -4.59
N LEU A 103 -15.28 -9.08 -4.26
CA LEU A 103 -14.31 -10.17 -4.48
C LEU A 103 -14.07 -11.01 -3.21
N GLY A 104 -14.62 -10.58 -2.07
CA GLY A 104 -14.45 -11.21 -0.77
C GLY A 104 -13.26 -10.65 0.03
N LEU A 105 -13.27 -10.97 1.34
CA LEU A 105 -12.29 -10.45 2.30
C LEU A 105 -10.85 -10.90 1.98
N ASP A 106 -10.72 -12.08 1.40
CA ASP A 106 -9.42 -12.72 1.12
C ASP A 106 -8.81 -12.27 -0.22
N ALA A 107 -9.50 -11.40 -0.99
CA ALA A 107 -8.97 -10.92 -2.26
C ALA A 107 -7.65 -10.12 -2.09
N ILE A 108 -7.35 -9.58 -0.90
CA ILE A 108 -6.05 -8.98 -0.58
C ILE A 108 -4.89 -9.98 -0.73
N ALA A 109 -5.14 -11.29 -0.61
CA ALA A 109 -4.12 -12.32 -0.83
C ALA A 109 -3.63 -12.40 -2.29
N LEU A 110 -4.38 -11.84 -3.24
CA LEU A 110 -3.98 -11.74 -4.64
C LEU A 110 -2.96 -10.62 -4.88
N ALA A 111 -2.79 -9.70 -3.94
CA ALA A 111 -1.97 -8.51 -4.12
C ALA A 111 -0.48 -8.83 -4.13
N ASP A 112 0.22 -8.27 -5.13
CA ASP A 112 1.69 -8.24 -5.21
C ASP A 112 2.26 -7.04 -4.43
N LEU A 113 1.44 -6.01 -4.21
CA LEU A 113 1.76 -4.81 -3.44
C LEU A 113 0.48 -4.27 -2.77
N VAL A 114 0.59 -3.88 -1.51
CA VAL A 114 -0.49 -3.22 -0.77
C VAL A 114 -0.15 -1.74 -0.58
N LEU A 115 -0.92 -0.84 -1.20
CA LEU A 115 -0.92 0.58 -0.87
C LEU A 115 -2.03 0.85 0.15
N ALA A 116 -1.66 1.30 1.33
CA ALA A 116 -2.59 1.48 2.45
C ALA A 116 -2.66 2.95 2.91
N PRO A 117 -3.82 3.42 3.41
CA PRO A 117 -3.92 4.72 4.06
C PRO A 117 -3.37 4.68 5.49
N GLY A 118 -2.94 5.84 5.98
CA GLY A 118 -2.54 6.02 7.37
C GLY A 118 -2.64 7.48 7.78
N LEU A 119 -2.59 7.79 9.07
CA LEU A 119 -2.42 9.14 9.62
C LEU A 119 -0.96 9.44 9.92
N ALA A 120 -0.22 8.44 10.32
CA ALA A 120 1.21 8.49 10.57
C ALA A 120 1.80 7.08 10.61
N VAL A 121 3.11 6.98 10.40
CA VAL A 121 3.90 5.76 10.57
C VAL A 121 5.16 6.14 11.34
N ASP A 122 5.65 5.29 12.24
CA ASP A 122 6.96 5.46 12.89
C ASP A 122 8.02 4.52 12.29
N GLU A 123 9.29 4.69 12.70
CA GLU A 123 10.42 3.89 12.20
C GLU A 123 10.28 2.38 12.46
N SER A 124 9.46 1.97 13.44
CA SER A 124 9.18 0.56 13.70
C SER A 124 8.13 -0.05 12.76
N GLY A 125 7.60 0.75 11.82
CA GLY A 125 6.50 0.38 10.94
C GLY A 125 5.14 0.37 11.64
N THR A 126 5.03 0.91 12.84
CA THR A 126 3.73 1.07 13.49
C THR A 126 2.92 2.12 12.72
N ARG A 127 1.76 1.70 12.18
CA ARG A 127 0.84 2.55 11.43
C ARG A 127 -0.32 3.03 12.30
N MET A 128 -0.54 4.31 12.37
CA MET A 128 -1.74 4.89 12.98
C MET A 128 -2.79 5.12 11.90
N GLY A 129 -3.88 4.35 11.96
CA GLY A 129 -5.05 4.53 11.08
C GLY A 129 -6.12 5.43 11.69
N GLN A 130 -7.25 5.56 10.98
CA GLN A 130 -8.41 6.39 11.38
C GLN A 130 -9.17 5.87 12.62
N GLY A 131 -8.92 4.63 13.06
CA GLY A 131 -9.47 4.08 14.29
C GLY A 131 -10.50 2.95 14.10
N GLY A 132 -10.89 2.63 12.88
CA GLY A 132 -11.78 1.50 12.60
C GLY A 132 -11.11 0.12 12.66
N GLY A 133 -9.77 0.06 12.59
CA GLY A 133 -9.01 -1.20 12.58
C GLY A 133 -9.18 -2.03 11.30
N CYS A 134 -9.80 -1.47 10.25
CA CYS A 134 -10.12 -2.20 9.02
C CYS A 134 -8.88 -2.85 8.38
N TYR A 135 -7.80 -2.08 8.22
CA TYR A 135 -6.55 -2.60 7.66
C TYR A 135 -5.84 -3.59 8.59
N ASP A 136 -5.96 -3.42 9.93
CA ASP A 136 -5.35 -4.35 10.89
C ASP A 136 -6.06 -5.73 10.86
N LYS A 137 -7.32 -5.76 10.40
CA LYS A 137 -8.06 -7.00 10.11
C LYS A 137 -7.75 -7.56 8.73
N ALA A 138 -7.53 -6.71 7.72
CA ALA A 138 -7.30 -7.15 6.35
C ALA A 138 -5.85 -7.61 6.11
N LEU A 139 -4.85 -6.88 6.62
CA LEU A 139 -3.43 -7.15 6.37
C LEU A 139 -2.96 -8.56 6.74
N PRO A 140 -3.47 -9.24 7.81
CA PRO A 140 -3.12 -10.63 8.07
C PRO A 140 -3.52 -11.62 6.99
N ARG A 141 -4.47 -11.25 6.11
CA ARG A 141 -4.95 -12.08 5.00
C ARG A 141 -4.10 -11.96 3.73
N ARG A 142 -3.16 -11.00 3.67
CA ARG A 142 -2.26 -10.87 2.51
C ARG A 142 -1.34 -12.06 2.37
N SER A 143 -0.88 -12.35 1.18
CA SER A 143 0.14 -13.38 0.96
C SER A 143 1.44 -13.02 1.71
N PRO A 144 2.14 -14.02 2.29
CA PRO A 144 3.44 -13.80 2.90
C PRO A 144 4.43 -13.13 1.95
N GLY A 145 5.15 -12.11 2.43
CA GLY A 145 6.12 -11.37 1.63
C GLY A 145 5.53 -10.25 0.76
N THR A 146 4.19 -10.11 0.69
CA THR A 146 3.58 -8.94 0.05
C THR A 146 3.88 -7.68 0.83
N ALA A 147 4.55 -6.73 0.18
CA ALA A 147 4.92 -5.45 0.78
C ALA A 147 3.68 -4.59 1.10
N VAL A 148 3.74 -3.88 2.22
CA VAL A 148 2.74 -2.90 2.63
C VAL A 148 3.38 -1.51 2.66
N VAL A 149 2.96 -0.64 1.76
CA VAL A 149 3.44 0.75 1.66
C VAL A 149 2.31 1.69 2.04
N VAL A 150 2.57 2.58 2.99
CA VAL A 150 1.57 3.56 3.44
C VAL A 150 1.77 4.87 2.70
N LEU A 151 0.71 5.38 2.08
CA LEU A 151 0.73 6.70 1.47
C LEU A 151 0.43 7.75 2.55
N LEU A 152 1.33 8.71 2.69
CA LEU A 152 1.24 9.79 3.66
C LEU A 152 1.50 11.15 3.00
N HIS A 153 1.08 12.23 3.65
CA HIS A 153 1.62 13.55 3.30
C HIS A 153 3.06 13.70 3.85
N PRO A 154 3.91 14.50 3.20
CA PRO A 154 5.20 14.88 3.76
C PRO A 154 5.07 15.39 5.19
N GLY A 155 5.94 14.92 6.09
CA GLY A 155 5.91 15.25 7.52
C GLY A 155 4.91 14.44 8.37
N GLU A 156 4.31 13.36 7.84
CA GLU A 156 3.48 12.42 8.60
C GLU A 156 4.23 11.12 8.97
N LEU A 157 5.43 10.90 8.44
CA LEU A 157 6.38 9.98 9.03
C LEU A 157 6.88 10.58 10.35
N VAL A 158 6.78 9.83 11.44
CA VAL A 158 7.20 10.28 12.76
C VAL A 158 8.72 10.49 12.76
N GLU A 159 9.18 11.60 13.32
CA GLU A 159 10.61 11.92 13.37
C GLU A 159 11.41 10.83 14.11
N ALA A 160 12.67 10.71 13.76
CA ALA A 160 13.59 9.70 14.31
C ALA A 160 13.54 9.66 15.84
N GLY A 161 13.37 8.46 16.39
CA GLY A 161 13.25 8.22 17.83
C GLY A 161 11.86 8.47 18.41
N GLY A 162 10.90 9.02 17.64
CA GLY A 162 9.50 9.10 18.04
C GLY A 162 8.79 7.77 17.85
N THR A 163 7.78 7.48 18.67
CA THR A 163 7.00 6.25 18.60
C THR A 163 5.50 6.51 18.58
N LEU A 164 4.76 5.62 17.95
CA LEU A 164 3.31 5.58 17.98
C LEU A 164 2.83 4.52 18.98
N PRO A 165 1.70 4.76 19.67
CA PRO A 165 1.09 3.74 20.52
C PRO A 165 0.70 2.52 19.68
N ARG A 166 1.19 1.33 20.08
CA ARG A 166 0.98 0.05 19.39
C ARG A 166 0.23 -0.94 20.26
N GLU A 167 -0.64 -1.74 19.65
CA GLU A 167 -1.32 -2.88 20.25
C GLU A 167 -0.88 -4.17 19.56
N ALA A 168 -1.11 -5.31 20.19
CA ALA A 168 -0.62 -6.62 19.70
C ALA A 168 -1.20 -7.00 18.32
N HIS A 169 -2.36 -6.50 17.96
CA HIS A 169 -3.01 -6.77 16.68
C HIS A 169 -2.61 -5.80 15.55
N ASP A 170 -1.91 -4.70 15.87
CA ASP A 170 -1.47 -3.76 14.85
C ASP A 170 -0.43 -4.42 13.92
N GLN A 171 -0.69 -4.37 12.62
CA GLN A 171 0.19 -4.94 11.62
C GLN A 171 1.28 -3.95 11.22
N PRO A 172 2.56 -4.33 11.24
CA PRO A 172 3.64 -3.46 10.77
C PRO A 172 3.54 -3.26 9.26
N VAL A 173 4.08 -2.11 8.81
CA VAL A 173 4.19 -1.77 7.39
C VAL A 173 5.66 -1.65 7.00
N ASP A 174 5.98 -1.83 5.71
CA ASP A 174 7.34 -1.99 5.23
C ASP A 174 7.98 -0.68 4.78
N ALA A 175 7.15 0.25 4.29
CA ALA A 175 7.61 1.53 3.79
C ALA A 175 6.52 2.61 3.88
N VAL A 176 6.97 3.85 3.77
CA VAL A 176 6.14 5.05 3.62
C VAL A 176 6.45 5.69 2.28
N LEU A 177 5.43 6.10 1.54
CA LEU A 177 5.58 6.86 0.31
C LEU A 177 4.80 8.18 0.43
N THR A 178 5.49 9.26 0.13
CA THR A 178 4.95 10.62 0.14
C THR A 178 5.18 11.30 -1.22
N ALA A 179 4.69 12.52 -1.39
CA ALA A 179 5.04 13.33 -2.56
C ALA A 179 6.53 13.68 -2.64
N ASP A 180 7.29 13.54 -1.55
CA ASP A 180 8.74 13.77 -1.53
C ASP A 180 9.55 12.49 -1.85
N GLY A 181 8.92 11.32 -1.85
CA GLY A 181 9.57 10.04 -2.19
C GLY A 181 9.23 8.89 -1.25
N LEU A 182 9.93 7.77 -1.48
CA LEU A 182 9.82 6.53 -0.72
C LEU A 182 10.82 6.49 0.44
N VAL A 183 10.35 6.11 1.61
CA VAL A 183 11.17 5.77 2.78
C VAL A 183 10.96 4.29 3.12
N ASP A 184 11.98 3.48 2.87
CA ASP A 184 12.03 2.07 3.26
C ASP A 184 12.36 1.98 4.76
N LEU A 185 11.52 1.29 5.53
CA LEU A 185 11.70 1.14 6.98
C LEU A 185 12.59 -0.04 7.34
N GLY A 186 13.00 -0.86 6.37
CA GLY A 186 13.90 -2.00 6.57
C GLY A 186 13.32 -3.13 7.41
N ILE A 187 11.99 -3.23 7.51
CA ILE A 187 11.29 -4.18 8.39
C ILE A 187 11.25 -5.58 7.78
N THR A 188 11.05 -5.68 6.46
CA THR A 188 11.06 -6.93 5.72
C THR A 188 11.96 -6.85 4.49
N GLU A 189 12.53 -7.99 4.10
CA GLU A 189 13.27 -8.10 2.84
C GLU A 189 12.29 -8.29 1.66
N TRP A 190 11.40 -7.31 1.43
CA TRP A 190 10.43 -7.36 0.34
C TRP A 190 11.01 -7.03 -1.05
N ARG A 191 12.32 -6.85 -1.14
CA ARG A 191 13.03 -6.47 -2.36
C ARG A 191 13.16 -7.64 -3.32
N ARG A 192 12.38 -7.62 -4.38
CA ARG A 192 12.27 -8.46 -5.59
C ARG A 192 11.44 -9.72 -5.45
N PRO A 193 10.43 -9.89 -6.33
CA PRO A 193 9.96 -11.23 -6.64
C PRO A 193 11.16 -12.07 -7.15
N PRO A 194 11.24 -13.37 -6.83
CA PRO A 194 12.22 -14.25 -7.45
C PRO A 194 12.08 -14.11 -8.98
N PRO A 195 13.19 -14.12 -9.73
CA PRO A 195 13.10 -14.08 -11.19
C PRO A 195 12.17 -15.18 -11.63
N ALA A 196 11.21 -14.85 -12.51
CA ALA A 196 10.29 -15.83 -13.09
C ALA A 196 11.11 -17.04 -13.53
N ALA A 197 10.75 -18.22 -13.03
CA ALA A 197 11.46 -19.46 -13.33
C ALA A 197 11.62 -19.55 -14.85
N GLY A 198 12.86 -19.40 -15.31
CA GLY A 198 13.18 -19.22 -16.71
C GLY A 198 12.48 -20.27 -17.53
N SER A 199 11.75 -19.86 -18.53
CA SER A 199 11.37 -20.71 -19.65
C SER A 199 12.67 -21.31 -20.20
N GLY A 200 12.98 -22.51 -19.75
CA GLY A 200 14.15 -23.24 -20.18
C GLY A 200 14.15 -23.28 -21.70
N ARG A 201 14.98 -22.49 -22.35
CA ARG A 201 15.31 -22.66 -23.76
C ARG A 201 15.89 -24.05 -23.86
N ARG A 202 15.05 -25.01 -24.28
CA ARG A 202 15.54 -26.27 -24.80
C ARG A 202 16.44 -25.94 -26.00
N GLY A 203 17.74 -26.06 -25.79
CA GLY A 203 18.72 -25.98 -26.86
C GLY A 203 18.37 -27.01 -27.96
N PRO A 204 18.69 -26.72 -29.21
CA PRO A 204 18.39 -27.65 -30.31
C PRO A 204 19.09 -28.98 -30.06
N SER A 205 18.28 -30.05 -30.02
CA SER A 205 18.72 -31.42 -29.97
C SER A 205 19.64 -31.68 -31.17
N ARG A 206 20.91 -32.01 -30.90
CA ARG A 206 21.89 -32.42 -31.90
C ARG A 206 21.48 -33.80 -32.42
N ALA A 207 21.03 -33.87 -33.67
CA ALA A 207 20.75 -35.15 -34.35
C ALA A 207 22.02 -36.03 -34.45
N PRO A 208 21.93 -37.34 -34.27
CA PRO A 208 23.09 -38.26 -34.48
C PRO A 208 23.47 -38.30 -35.96
N ARG A 209 24.78 -38.24 -36.23
CA ARG A 209 25.35 -38.45 -37.56
C ARG A 209 25.27 -39.95 -37.94
N PRO A 210 24.85 -40.31 -39.14
CA PRO A 210 24.91 -41.69 -39.61
C PRO A 210 26.38 -42.11 -39.95
N ARG A 211 26.68 -43.40 -39.72
CA ARG A 211 27.91 -44.07 -40.11
C ARG A 211 27.98 -44.31 -41.64
#